data_cc6785f3cc347caf009bb0f1c8ead387
#
_entry.id   cc6785f3cc347caf009bb0f1c8ead387
#
_cell.length_a   1.000
_cell.length_b   1.000
_cell.length_c   1.000
_cell.angle_alpha   90.00
_cell.angle_beta   90.00
_cell.angle_gamma   90.00
#
_symmetry.space_group_name_H-M   'P 1'
#
loop_
_entity.id
_entity.type
_entity.pdbx_description
1 polymer ?
#
loop_
_entity_poly.entity_id
_entity_poly.type
_entity_poly.pdbx_seq_one_letter_code
_entity_poly.pdbx_strand_id
1 'polypeptide(L)'
;DSLKKPWLRASTEIKPEDVPPKVAITLADGLYIPIEGFSNRAQNQLKRIAAFRNPQFYRSQAMRMPVWNLPRVICCAEYRGNFLFLPRGCFDDVMNWMQENGISVELHDERRSGRSICASFNGELRDEQTAAFEALSAHDTGVLSATTAFGKTVIGAALIAEKKVSTLILVHRAQLMEQWKERLAQFL
;
A
#
# COMPACT_ATOMS: atom_id res chain seq x y z
N ASP A 1 -42.62 19.81 -10.10
CA ASP A 1 -41.93 18.58 -10.56
C ASP A 1 -40.63 18.96 -11.23
N SER A 2 -39.57 19.07 -10.42
CA SER A 2 -38.25 19.26 -10.97
C SER A 2 -37.79 17.93 -11.61
N LEU A 3 -37.89 17.87 -12.93
CA LEU A 3 -37.31 16.82 -13.74
C LEU A 3 -35.85 16.65 -13.33
N LYS A 4 -35.56 15.62 -12.50
CA LYS A 4 -34.17 15.21 -12.17
C LYS A 4 -33.48 14.88 -13.47
N LYS A 5 -32.62 15.78 -13.92
CA LYS A 5 -31.80 15.56 -15.12
C LYS A 5 -30.98 14.31 -14.93
N PRO A 6 -31.07 13.27 -15.78
CA PRO A 6 -30.39 11.99 -15.57
C PRO A 6 -28.86 12.09 -15.49
N TRP A 7 -28.30 13.22 -15.95
CA TRP A 7 -26.86 13.51 -15.95
C TRP A 7 -26.36 14.28 -14.71
N LEU A 8 -27.25 14.68 -13.79
CA LEU A 8 -26.81 15.18 -12.50
C LEU A 8 -26.21 14.01 -11.74
N ARG A 9 -24.88 14.05 -11.54
CA ARG A 9 -24.17 13.04 -10.73
C ARG A 9 -24.85 13.00 -9.37
N ALA A 10 -25.27 11.80 -8.94
CA ALA A 10 -25.68 11.59 -7.56
C ALA A 10 -24.58 12.13 -6.66
N SER A 11 -24.94 12.86 -5.60
CA SER A 11 -23.99 13.35 -4.60
C SER A 11 -23.10 12.19 -4.19
N THR A 12 -21.78 12.41 -4.26
CA THR A 12 -20.78 11.42 -3.77
C THR A 12 -20.60 11.57 -2.27
N GLU A 13 -21.30 12.49 -1.64
CA GLU A 13 -21.22 12.76 -0.21
C GLU A 13 -21.78 11.57 0.59
N ILE A 14 -21.02 11.13 1.58
CA ILE A 14 -21.41 10.08 2.51
C ILE A 14 -22.31 10.69 3.58
N LYS A 15 -23.44 10.06 3.80
CA LYS A 15 -24.36 10.44 4.87
C LYS A 15 -24.11 9.56 6.09
N PRO A 16 -24.49 10.02 7.29
CA PRO A 16 -24.37 9.21 8.52
C PRO A 16 -25.05 7.83 8.43
N GLU A 17 -26.11 7.71 7.65
CA GLU A 17 -26.82 6.45 7.39
C GLU A 17 -26.08 5.47 6.47
N ASP A 18 -25.05 5.95 5.76
CA ASP A 18 -24.24 5.15 4.83
C ASP A 18 -23.13 4.37 5.52
N VAL A 19 -22.83 4.68 6.79
CA VAL A 19 -21.68 4.14 7.53
C VAL A 19 -22.05 3.75 8.96
N PRO A 20 -21.40 2.75 9.53
CA PRO A 20 -21.59 2.40 10.94
C PRO A 20 -20.89 3.43 11.84
N PRO A 21 -21.38 3.67 13.07
CA PRO A 21 -20.72 4.58 14.01
C PRO A 21 -19.38 4.03 14.54
N LYS A 22 -19.22 2.71 14.53
CA LYS A 22 -17.99 2.00 14.97
C LYS A 22 -17.72 0.82 14.06
N VAL A 23 -16.44 0.56 13.78
CA VAL A 23 -15.98 -0.57 12.96
C VAL A 23 -14.73 -1.19 13.58
N ALA A 24 -14.65 -2.53 13.61
CA ALA A 24 -13.43 -3.26 13.94
C ALA A 24 -12.68 -3.60 12.66
N ILE A 25 -11.48 -3.07 12.49
CA ILE A 25 -10.63 -3.30 11.32
C ILE A 25 -9.47 -4.20 11.72
N THR A 26 -9.24 -5.27 10.97
CA THR A 26 -8.07 -6.13 11.19
C THR A 26 -6.97 -5.77 10.20
N LEU A 27 -5.77 -5.49 10.73
CA LEU A 27 -4.55 -5.24 9.98
C LEU A 27 -3.66 -6.50 10.03
N ALA A 28 -3.57 -7.21 8.91
CA ALA A 28 -2.77 -8.44 8.78
C ALA A 28 -1.87 -8.37 7.53
N ASP A 29 -2.09 -9.24 6.52
CA ASP A 29 -1.48 -9.14 5.18
C ASP A 29 -2.04 -7.96 4.36
N GLY A 30 -3.16 -7.42 4.78
CA GLY A 30 -3.84 -6.22 4.31
C GLY A 30 -4.79 -5.70 5.37
N LEU A 31 -5.69 -4.82 4.97
CA LEU A 31 -6.76 -4.27 5.79
C LEU A 31 -8.04 -5.06 5.52
N TYR A 32 -8.63 -5.64 6.55
CA TYR A 32 -9.91 -6.32 6.50
C TYR A 32 -10.97 -5.44 7.17
N ILE A 33 -11.84 -4.86 6.37
CA ILE A 33 -12.92 -3.96 6.81
C ILE A 33 -14.23 -4.73 6.69
N PRO A 34 -14.97 -4.99 7.78
CA PRO A 34 -16.29 -5.60 7.68
C PRO A 34 -17.22 -4.75 6.80
N ILE A 35 -17.97 -5.39 5.89
CA ILE A 35 -18.89 -4.67 4.99
C ILE A 35 -20.23 -4.36 5.66
N GLU A 36 -20.52 -4.98 6.80
CA GLU A 36 -21.74 -4.77 7.54
C GLU A 36 -21.87 -3.30 8.00
N GLY A 37 -23.05 -2.73 7.81
CA GLY A 37 -23.33 -1.32 8.14
C GLY A 37 -22.82 -0.31 7.13
N PHE A 38 -22.03 -0.71 6.12
CA PHE A 38 -21.61 0.17 5.05
C PHE A 38 -22.53 0.05 3.84
N SER A 39 -23.09 1.20 3.38
CA SER A 39 -23.83 1.22 2.12
C SER A 39 -22.92 0.91 0.92
N ASN A 40 -23.52 0.52 -0.20
CA ASN A 40 -22.76 0.32 -1.46
C ASN A 40 -21.99 1.58 -1.87
N ARG A 41 -22.47 2.76 -1.52
CA ARG A 41 -21.80 4.05 -1.79
C ARG A 41 -20.51 4.16 -0.99
N ALA A 42 -20.57 3.89 0.31
CA ALA A 42 -19.41 3.93 1.22
C ALA A 42 -18.37 2.88 0.81
N GLN A 43 -18.79 1.64 0.55
CA GLN A 43 -17.91 0.58 0.06
C GLN A 43 -17.21 0.97 -1.27
N ASN A 44 -17.92 1.63 -2.19
CA ASN A 44 -17.32 2.10 -3.44
C ASN A 44 -16.31 3.22 -3.23
N GLN A 45 -16.48 4.08 -2.22
CA GLN A 45 -15.46 5.08 -1.86
C GLN A 45 -14.23 4.41 -1.26
N LEU A 46 -14.38 3.49 -0.33
CA LEU A 46 -13.28 2.70 0.22
C LEU A 46 -12.49 1.98 -0.88
N LYS A 47 -13.16 1.36 -1.84
CA LYS A 47 -12.50 0.71 -2.99
C LYS A 47 -11.70 1.69 -3.85
N ARG A 48 -12.12 2.95 -3.95
CA ARG A 48 -11.38 3.99 -4.70
C ARG A 48 -10.05 4.36 -4.05
N ILE A 49 -9.91 4.19 -2.73
CA ILE A 49 -8.64 4.39 -2.02
C ILE A 49 -7.56 3.42 -2.57
N ALA A 50 -7.95 2.18 -2.89
CA ALA A 50 -7.06 1.18 -3.48
C ALA A 50 -7.12 1.16 -5.02
N ALA A 51 -7.53 2.25 -5.66
CA ALA A 51 -7.68 2.30 -7.11
C ALA A 51 -6.83 3.42 -7.73
N PHE A 52 -6.19 3.12 -8.85
CA PHE A 52 -5.36 4.09 -9.56
C PHE A 52 -5.50 3.95 -11.08
N ARG A 53 -5.10 5.00 -11.79
CA ARG A 53 -5.11 5.01 -13.26
C ARG A 53 -4.13 3.96 -13.79
N ASN A 54 -4.58 3.13 -14.74
CA ASN A 54 -3.73 2.14 -15.39
C ASN A 54 -2.72 2.81 -16.34
N PRO A 55 -1.42 2.84 -16.00
CA PRO A 55 -0.42 3.50 -16.85
C PRO A 55 -0.32 2.90 -18.25
N GLN A 56 -0.54 1.57 -18.36
CA GLN A 56 -0.49 0.87 -19.64
C GLN A 56 -1.63 1.31 -20.57
N PHE A 57 -2.84 1.47 -20.03
CA PHE A 57 -3.97 1.97 -20.80
C PHE A 57 -3.66 3.33 -21.42
N TYR A 58 -3.22 4.29 -20.60
CA TYR A 58 -2.97 5.66 -21.07
C TYR A 58 -1.75 5.75 -21.99
N ARG A 59 -0.71 4.91 -21.77
CA ARG A 59 0.43 4.81 -22.68
C ARG A 59 0.01 4.28 -24.05
N SER A 60 -0.77 3.18 -24.09
CA SER A 60 -1.27 2.60 -25.34
C SER A 60 -2.19 3.57 -26.07
N GLN A 61 -3.07 4.27 -25.34
CA GLN A 61 -3.95 5.29 -25.91
C GLN A 61 -3.13 6.45 -26.54
N ALA A 62 -2.10 6.94 -25.84
CA ALA A 62 -1.23 8.01 -26.36
C ALA A 62 -0.49 7.58 -27.64
N MET A 63 -0.12 6.29 -27.74
CA MET A 63 0.53 5.71 -28.92
C MET A 63 -0.50 5.25 -30.00
N ARG A 64 -1.79 5.55 -29.83
CA ARG A 64 -2.88 5.11 -30.73
C ARG A 64 -2.94 3.59 -30.93
N MET A 65 -2.50 2.83 -29.91
CA MET A 65 -2.60 1.36 -29.90
C MET A 65 -3.95 0.90 -29.38
N PRO A 66 -4.40 -0.32 -29.72
CA PRO A 66 -5.64 -0.88 -29.20
C PRO A 66 -5.64 -0.96 -27.66
N VAL A 67 -6.74 -0.52 -27.02
CA VAL A 67 -6.91 -0.52 -25.55
C VAL A 67 -8.14 -1.30 -25.08
N TRP A 68 -8.81 -2.01 -25.95
CA TRP A 68 -10.09 -2.68 -25.69
C TRP A 68 -10.00 -3.76 -24.60
N ASN A 69 -8.82 -4.35 -24.37
CA ASN A 69 -8.55 -5.36 -23.33
C ASN A 69 -7.85 -4.79 -22.10
N LEU A 70 -7.65 -3.47 -22.02
CA LEU A 70 -6.97 -2.83 -20.90
C LEU A 70 -7.98 -2.03 -20.05
N PRO A 71 -8.12 -2.31 -18.75
CA PRO A 71 -8.96 -1.49 -17.88
C PRO A 71 -8.33 -0.10 -17.72
N ARG A 72 -9.17 0.94 -17.67
CA ARG A 72 -8.72 2.33 -17.43
C ARG A 72 -8.20 2.55 -16.02
N VAL A 73 -8.77 1.81 -15.07
CA VAL A 73 -8.47 1.90 -13.63
C VAL A 73 -8.15 0.50 -13.13
N ILE A 74 -7.09 0.39 -12.36
CA ILE A 74 -6.74 -0.82 -11.61
C ILE A 74 -7.25 -0.60 -10.19
N CYS A 75 -8.03 -1.55 -9.69
CA CYS A 75 -8.52 -1.56 -8.30
C CYS A 75 -7.90 -2.78 -7.59
N CYS A 76 -7.18 -2.51 -6.50
CA CYS A 76 -6.55 -3.53 -5.68
C CYS A 76 -7.40 -3.94 -4.47
N ALA A 77 -8.61 -3.38 -4.33
CA ALA A 77 -9.56 -3.81 -3.32
C ALA A 77 -10.33 -5.05 -3.79
N GLU A 78 -10.54 -5.98 -2.88
CA GLU A 78 -11.22 -7.27 -3.13
C GLU A 78 -12.27 -7.53 -2.04
N TYR A 79 -13.33 -8.24 -2.40
CA TYR A 79 -14.23 -8.82 -1.40
C TYR A 79 -13.71 -10.20 -0.97
N ARG A 80 -13.49 -10.38 0.33
CA ARG A 80 -13.08 -11.65 0.94
C ARG A 80 -14.11 -12.05 2.01
N GLY A 81 -15.08 -12.86 1.63
CA GLY A 81 -16.23 -13.18 2.49
C GLY A 81 -17.02 -11.91 2.84
N ASN A 82 -17.17 -11.65 4.14
CA ASN A 82 -17.88 -10.47 4.65
C ASN A 82 -16.96 -9.25 4.86
N PHE A 83 -15.77 -9.26 4.28
CA PHE A 83 -14.81 -8.18 4.42
C PHE A 83 -14.49 -7.55 3.06
N LEU A 84 -14.30 -6.24 3.08
CA LEU A 84 -13.60 -5.52 2.04
C LEU A 84 -12.12 -5.51 2.39
N PHE A 85 -11.31 -6.18 1.55
CA PHE A 85 -9.86 -6.23 1.69
C PHE A 85 -9.22 -5.10 0.90
N LEU A 86 -8.29 -4.37 1.54
CA LEU A 86 -7.43 -3.38 0.90
C LEU A 86 -5.95 -3.68 1.20
N PRO A 87 -5.03 -3.34 0.27
CA PRO A 87 -3.59 -3.45 0.53
C PRO A 87 -3.13 -2.63 1.73
N ARG A 88 -2.11 -3.09 2.45
CA ARG A 88 -1.56 -2.43 3.65
C ARG A 88 -1.16 -0.96 3.42
N GLY A 89 -0.66 -0.64 2.22
CA GLY A 89 -0.29 0.74 1.86
C GLY A 89 -1.45 1.74 1.83
N CYS A 90 -2.70 1.27 1.93
CA CYS A 90 -3.87 2.13 2.03
C CYS A 90 -4.26 2.48 3.49
N PHE A 91 -3.45 2.09 4.48
CA PHE A 91 -3.79 2.21 5.90
C PHE A 91 -4.11 3.65 6.30
N ASP A 92 -3.20 4.59 6.04
CA ASP A 92 -3.36 5.98 6.43
C ASP A 92 -4.57 6.64 5.73
N ASP A 93 -4.74 6.37 4.44
CA ASP A 93 -5.87 6.90 3.67
C ASP A 93 -7.22 6.34 4.18
N VAL A 94 -7.26 5.07 4.57
CA VAL A 94 -8.45 4.45 5.18
C VAL A 94 -8.75 5.06 6.54
N MET A 95 -7.73 5.23 7.40
CA MET A 95 -7.92 5.85 8.72
C MET A 95 -8.41 7.29 8.60
N ASN A 96 -7.84 8.08 7.69
CA ASN A 96 -8.28 9.43 7.40
C ASN A 96 -9.74 9.44 6.92
N TRP A 97 -10.09 8.55 5.99
CA TRP A 97 -11.47 8.44 5.50
C TRP A 97 -12.45 8.06 6.61
N MET A 98 -12.08 7.14 7.51
CA MET A 98 -12.91 6.79 8.66
C MET A 98 -13.13 7.99 9.59
N GLN A 99 -12.07 8.73 9.89
CA GLN A 99 -12.13 9.92 10.72
C GLN A 99 -13.00 11.03 10.10
N GLU A 100 -12.83 11.31 8.81
CA GLU A 100 -13.63 12.31 8.07
C GLU A 100 -15.13 11.99 8.06
N ASN A 101 -15.49 10.71 8.10
CA ASN A 101 -16.88 10.25 8.15
C ASN A 101 -17.40 9.97 9.57
N GLY A 102 -16.64 10.33 10.60
CA GLY A 102 -17.05 10.21 12.01
C GLY A 102 -17.14 8.77 12.53
N ILE A 103 -16.41 7.83 11.92
CA ILE A 103 -16.43 6.41 12.28
C ILE A 103 -15.35 6.14 13.33
N SER A 104 -15.73 5.59 14.48
CA SER A 104 -14.79 5.10 15.49
C SER A 104 -14.19 3.78 15.05
N VAL A 105 -12.85 3.72 14.94
CA VAL A 105 -12.14 2.49 14.52
C VAL A 105 -11.56 1.78 15.73
N GLU A 106 -11.85 0.49 15.84
CA GLU A 106 -11.15 -0.45 16.71
C GLU A 106 -10.17 -1.25 15.86
N LEU A 107 -8.87 -0.99 16.04
CA LEU A 107 -7.83 -1.63 15.23
C LEU A 107 -7.32 -2.90 15.92
N HIS A 108 -7.46 -4.03 15.24
CA HIS A 108 -6.85 -5.31 15.62
C HIS A 108 -5.61 -5.54 14.78
N ASP A 109 -4.43 -5.38 15.39
CA ASP A 109 -3.15 -5.61 14.70
C ASP A 109 -2.75 -7.08 14.82
N GLU A 110 -2.94 -7.83 13.74
CA GLU A 110 -2.56 -9.25 13.59
C GLU A 110 -1.33 -9.43 12.68
N ARG A 111 -0.56 -8.38 12.49
CA ARG A 111 0.67 -8.47 11.70
C ARG A 111 1.66 -9.43 12.34
N ARG A 112 2.25 -10.28 11.52
CA ARG A 112 3.31 -11.18 11.99
C ARG A 112 4.62 -10.40 12.06
N SER A 113 5.25 -10.37 13.23
CA SER A 113 6.66 -10.02 13.36
C SER A 113 7.51 -11.17 12.82
N GLY A 114 8.57 -10.88 12.09
CA GLY A 114 9.54 -11.90 11.65
C GLY A 114 10.25 -12.56 12.86
N ARG A 115 11.00 -13.62 12.58
CA ARG A 115 11.89 -14.21 13.60
C ARG A 115 13.03 -13.24 13.85
N SER A 116 13.41 -13.06 15.11
CA SER A 116 14.60 -12.28 15.46
C SER A 116 15.85 -12.92 14.85
N ILE A 117 16.72 -12.08 14.29
CA ILE A 117 18.04 -12.47 13.76
C ILE A 117 19.14 -11.63 14.39
N CYS A 118 20.33 -12.21 14.51
CA CYS A 118 21.53 -11.47 14.87
C CYS A 118 22.18 -10.96 13.57
N ALA A 119 21.94 -9.71 13.24
CA ALA A 119 22.57 -9.05 12.11
C ALA A 119 23.07 -7.68 12.56
N SER A 120 24.26 -7.31 12.08
CA SER A 120 24.86 -6.00 12.30
C SER A 120 25.36 -5.44 10.97
N PHE A 121 25.12 -4.19 10.72
CA PHE A 121 25.57 -3.55 9.50
C PHE A 121 27.07 -3.23 9.58
N ASN A 122 27.85 -3.83 8.69
CA ASN A 122 29.30 -3.68 8.58
C ASN A 122 29.66 -2.76 7.40
N GLY A 123 29.26 -1.49 7.46
CA GLY A 123 29.52 -0.51 6.42
C GLY A 123 29.25 0.89 6.89
N GLU A 124 29.53 1.85 6.01
CA GLU A 124 29.20 3.26 6.22
C GLU A 124 28.23 3.71 5.15
N LEU A 125 27.16 4.38 5.58
CA LEU A 125 26.22 5.04 4.67
C LEU A 125 26.74 6.43 4.33
N ARG A 126 26.67 6.81 3.05
CA ARG A 126 26.93 8.18 2.63
C ARG A 126 25.78 9.08 3.13
N ASP A 127 26.00 10.38 3.22
CA ASP A 127 25.01 11.35 3.75
C ASP A 127 23.63 11.19 3.09
N GLU A 128 23.60 11.08 1.75
CA GLU A 128 22.36 10.88 0.98
C GLU A 128 21.68 9.54 1.30
N GLN A 129 22.47 8.50 1.57
CA GLN A 129 21.96 7.17 1.95
C GLN A 129 21.45 7.16 3.37
N THR A 130 22.10 7.89 4.28
CA THR A 130 21.66 8.05 5.67
C THR A 130 20.30 8.73 5.71
N ALA A 131 20.10 9.84 5.00
CA ALA A 131 18.82 10.52 4.92
C ALA A 131 17.70 9.60 4.37
N ALA A 132 18.01 8.79 3.34
CA ALA A 132 17.07 7.82 2.79
C ALA A 132 16.76 6.67 3.77
N PHE A 133 17.75 6.20 4.50
CA PHE A 133 17.62 5.17 5.54
C PHE A 133 16.74 5.66 6.69
N GLU A 134 16.99 6.85 7.21
CA GLU A 134 16.18 7.46 8.28
C GLU A 134 14.72 7.64 7.86
N ALA A 135 14.50 8.17 6.65
CA ALA A 135 13.15 8.33 6.11
C ALA A 135 12.40 6.99 5.98
N LEU A 136 13.07 5.92 5.52
CA LEU A 136 12.46 4.59 5.40
C LEU A 136 12.24 3.93 6.77
N SER A 137 13.13 4.14 7.72
CA SER A 137 13.05 3.54 9.07
C SER A 137 11.90 4.11 9.90
N ALA A 138 11.50 5.35 9.62
CA ALA A 138 10.41 6.04 10.29
C ALA A 138 9.00 5.51 9.91
N HIS A 139 8.89 4.72 8.86
CA HIS A 139 7.62 4.23 8.32
C HIS A 139 7.59 2.70 8.19
N ASP A 140 6.41 2.12 8.33
CA ASP A 140 6.19 0.67 8.12
C ASP A 140 6.18 0.30 6.63
N THR A 141 5.85 1.24 5.76
CA THR A 141 5.81 1.06 4.30
C THR A 141 6.41 2.28 3.61
N GLY A 142 7.10 2.06 2.49
CA GLY A 142 7.70 3.16 1.76
C GLY A 142 8.27 2.73 0.42
N VAL A 143 8.58 3.69 -0.44
CA VAL A 143 9.21 3.48 -1.74
C VAL A 143 10.47 4.33 -1.84
N LEU A 144 11.61 3.68 -2.00
CA LEU A 144 12.87 4.36 -2.31
C LEU A 144 13.02 4.52 -3.82
N SER A 145 12.77 5.73 -4.33
CA SER A 145 13.06 6.10 -5.71
C SER A 145 14.46 6.72 -5.77
N ALA A 146 15.40 6.00 -6.37
CA ALA A 146 16.79 6.44 -6.48
C ALA A 146 17.41 5.98 -7.81
N THR A 147 18.41 6.71 -8.27
CA THR A 147 19.14 6.43 -9.51
C THR A 147 19.87 5.09 -9.46
N THR A 148 20.35 4.63 -10.62
CA THR A 148 21.27 3.49 -10.68
C THR A 148 22.55 3.84 -9.93
N ALA A 149 23.16 2.87 -9.28
CA ALA A 149 24.36 3.02 -8.45
C ALA A 149 24.23 3.86 -7.17
N PHE A 150 23.05 4.32 -6.81
CA PHE A 150 22.79 5.00 -5.53
C PHE A 150 23.16 4.13 -4.31
N GLY A 151 23.10 2.81 -4.44
CA GLY A 151 23.37 1.86 -3.35
C GLY A 151 22.11 1.39 -2.63
N LYS A 152 21.00 1.25 -3.34
CA LYS A 152 19.72 0.74 -2.78
C LYS A 152 19.87 -0.55 -1.98
N THR A 153 20.75 -1.47 -2.43
CA THR A 153 21.03 -2.73 -1.75
C THR A 153 21.74 -2.53 -0.42
N VAL A 154 22.62 -1.53 -0.32
CA VAL A 154 23.33 -1.18 0.91
C VAL A 154 22.35 -0.65 1.95
N ILE A 155 21.45 0.24 1.54
CA ILE A 155 20.36 0.74 2.41
C ILE A 155 19.46 -0.41 2.86
N GLY A 156 19.13 -1.35 1.96
CA GLY A 156 18.38 -2.56 2.31
C GLY A 156 19.08 -3.43 3.35
N ALA A 157 20.41 -3.60 3.26
CA ALA A 157 21.19 -4.32 4.26
C ALA A 157 21.19 -3.59 5.61
N ALA A 158 21.34 -2.26 5.61
CA ALA A 158 21.25 -1.45 6.82
C ALA A 158 19.88 -1.56 7.50
N LEU A 159 18.78 -1.54 6.71
CA LEU A 159 17.42 -1.74 7.23
C LEU A 159 17.21 -3.13 7.85
N ILE A 160 17.78 -4.19 7.26
CA ILE A 160 17.71 -5.54 7.81
C ILE A 160 18.42 -5.59 9.16
N ALA A 161 19.61 -5.00 9.26
CA ALA A 161 20.37 -4.93 10.49
C ALA A 161 19.68 -4.08 11.58
N GLU A 162 18.97 -3.02 11.20
CA GLU A 162 18.22 -2.19 12.11
C GLU A 162 16.97 -2.90 12.65
N LYS A 163 16.19 -3.52 11.76
CA LYS A 163 14.94 -4.23 12.15
C LYS A 163 15.22 -5.54 12.87
N LYS A 164 16.37 -6.19 12.66
CA LYS A 164 16.79 -7.45 13.29
C LYS A 164 15.77 -8.58 13.22
N VAL A 165 15.05 -8.66 12.10
CA VAL A 165 14.05 -9.70 11.84
C VAL A 165 14.30 -10.39 10.51
N SER A 166 13.85 -11.65 10.42
CA SER A 166 13.91 -12.40 9.17
C SER A 166 13.22 -11.62 8.06
N THR A 167 13.93 -11.39 6.97
CA THR A 167 13.51 -10.51 5.88
C THR A 167 13.39 -11.29 4.58
N LEU A 168 12.31 -11.10 3.84
CA LEU A 168 12.13 -11.65 2.51
C LEU A 168 12.41 -10.56 1.45
N ILE A 169 13.36 -10.85 0.56
CA ILE A 169 13.73 -9.97 -0.56
C ILE A 169 13.21 -10.59 -1.84
N LEU A 170 12.31 -9.89 -2.52
CA LEU A 170 11.73 -10.32 -3.79
C LEU A 170 12.40 -9.60 -4.95
N VAL A 171 12.92 -10.36 -5.90
CA VAL A 171 13.56 -9.85 -7.13
C VAL A 171 13.01 -10.59 -8.35
N HIS A 172 13.01 -9.94 -9.50
CA HIS A 172 12.44 -10.50 -10.73
C HIS A 172 13.47 -11.16 -11.67
N ARG A 173 14.76 -11.19 -11.29
CA ARG A 173 15.84 -11.81 -12.08
C ARG A 173 16.85 -12.51 -11.18
N ALA A 174 17.33 -13.68 -11.63
CA ALA A 174 18.35 -14.46 -10.90
C ALA A 174 19.65 -13.66 -10.69
N GLN A 175 20.08 -12.87 -11.66
CA GLN A 175 21.26 -12.01 -11.54
C GLN A 175 21.14 -11.02 -10.36
N LEU A 176 19.96 -10.43 -10.15
CA LEU A 176 19.72 -9.55 -9.01
C LEU A 176 19.76 -10.33 -7.69
N MET A 177 19.29 -11.58 -7.69
CA MET A 177 19.37 -12.43 -6.50
C MET A 177 20.82 -12.68 -6.09
N GLU A 178 21.69 -13.01 -7.03
CA GLU A 178 23.12 -13.21 -6.74
C GLU A 178 23.78 -11.91 -6.26
N GLN A 179 23.50 -10.78 -6.89
CA GLN A 179 23.97 -9.47 -6.41
C GLN A 179 23.52 -9.16 -4.97
N TRP A 180 22.26 -9.49 -4.61
CA TRP A 180 21.78 -9.34 -3.26
C TRP A 180 22.52 -10.24 -2.27
N LYS A 181 22.75 -11.51 -2.61
CA LYS A 181 23.52 -12.45 -1.77
C LYS A 181 24.93 -11.94 -1.50
N GLU A 182 25.65 -11.53 -2.56
CA GLU A 182 27.00 -10.98 -2.43
C GLU A 182 27.03 -9.74 -1.54
N ARG A 183 26.10 -8.82 -1.73
CA ARG A 183 26.02 -7.59 -0.92
C ARG A 183 25.63 -7.86 0.52
N LEU A 184 24.68 -8.76 0.76
CA LEU A 184 24.33 -9.14 2.13
C LEU A 184 25.52 -9.81 2.84
N ALA A 185 26.25 -10.71 2.19
CA ALA A 185 27.45 -11.32 2.76
C ALA A 185 28.59 -10.31 3.02
N GLN A 186 28.61 -9.17 2.28
CA GLN A 186 29.58 -8.10 2.49
C GLN A 186 29.22 -7.20 3.68
N PHE A 187 27.95 -6.92 3.88
CA PHE A 187 27.48 -5.87 4.80
C PHE A 187 26.79 -6.39 6.05
N LEU A 188 26.46 -7.69 6.13
CA LEU A 188 25.87 -8.37 7.29
C LEU A 188 26.72 -9.55 7.74
#